data_fa5d9badeb8fd984e32073e99efb2a2a
#
_entry.id   fa5d9badeb8fd984e32073e99efb2a2a
#
_cell.length_a   1.000
_cell.length_b   1.000
_cell.length_c   1.000
_cell.angle_alpha   90.00
_cell.angle_beta   90.00
_cell.angle_gamma   90.00
#
_symmetry.space_group_name_H-M   'P 1'
#
loop_
_entity.id
_entity.type
_entity.pdbx_description
1 polymer ?
#
loop_
_entity_poly.entity_id
_entity_poly.type
_entity_poly.pdbx_seq_one_letter_code
_entity_poly.pdbx_strand_id
1 'polypeptide(L)'
;MMIVGGVLVVAIAGIGIASMNGDQSKSKNHFTAAMVSDTNGVNDKGFNQSAWEGLQKWGKQNHLVKGKDGYDYFQPKTVADYDTQLTQAATAKYDLVAAIGNTFKDSVETVADKQPKTKFVLVDEQADKKYKNVASVKFHSEQSSYLVGVAAAKKAQEVGDKTVGFIGGMRNSVIESFLAGYQAGVKSVDPSIKVDATYAGTFSDPAKGQTIAKAKIAQGEHVIFQAAGGVGNGVFQAAKDQSATLVSGSKDKVWVIGVDLDQTNMGNYKTKDGKQDNLTLTSSLTGIGRGVQLITKDAQHHKFPGGKTVYYGLKEGGVGVITKNLNDDEKKSVDAAKSKIINGDIKVPATPTK
;
A
#
# COMPACT_ATOMS: atom_id res chain seq x y z
N MET A 1 -20.74 64.65 67.83
CA MET A 1 -19.30 64.35 67.83
C MET A 1 -18.93 64.22 66.38
N MET A 2 -18.13 65.12 65.84
CA MET A 2 -17.73 65.30 64.46
C MET A 2 -16.81 64.19 63.99
N ILE A 3 -16.99 63.72 62.76
CA ILE A 3 -15.91 63.16 61.99
C ILE A 3 -16.06 63.65 60.52
N VAL A 4 -14.98 64.26 60.06
CA VAL A 4 -14.81 64.90 58.76
C VAL A 4 -14.51 63.82 57.73
N GLY A 5 -15.23 63.81 56.57
CA GLY A 5 -14.96 62.96 55.42
C GLY A 5 -14.17 63.73 54.34
N GLY A 6 -13.02 63.24 54.00
CA GLY A 6 -12.23 63.76 52.92
C GLY A 6 -12.68 63.17 51.54
N VAL A 7 -12.91 64.05 50.58
CA VAL A 7 -13.21 63.71 49.15
C VAL A 7 -11.90 63.52 48.41
N LEU A 8 -11.69 62.36 47.87
CA LEU A 8 -10.55 62.03 46.98
C LEU A 8 -11.06 62.11 45.53
N VAL A 9 -10.57 63.06 44.77
CA VAL A 9 -10.81 63.18 43.32
C VAL A 9 -9.79 62.30 42.60
N VAL A 10 -10.25 61.25 41.90
CA VAL A 10 -9.42 60.43 41.06
C VAL A 10 -9.60 60.91 39.61
N ALA A 11 -8.53 61.43 39.03
CA ALA A 11 -8.46 61.77 37.61
C ALA A 11 -8.31 60.48 36.80
N ILE A 12 -9.24 60.20 35.89
CA ILE A 12 -9.18 59.10 34.95
C ILE A 12 -8.39 59.57 33.71
N ALA A 13 -7.14 59.12 33.62
CA ALA A 13 -6.38 59.27 32.36
C ALA A 13 -6.82 58.16 31.39
N GLY A 14 -7.42 58.55 30.28
CA GLY A 14 -7.79 57.63 29.21
C GLY A 14 -6.55 57.04 28.53
N ILE A 15 -6.33 55.75 28.67
CA ILE A 15 -5.35 55.00 27.87
C ILE A 15 -6.12 54.41 26.70
N GLY A 16 -5.85 54.93 25.51
CA GLY A 16 -6.34 54.37 24.24
C GLY A 16 -5.73 52.99 24.03
N ILE A 17 -6.55 51.95 24.08
CA ILE A 17 -6.15 50.59 23.64
C ILE A 17 -6.16 50.58 22.15
N ALA A 18 -4.98 50.71 21.52
CA ALA A 18 -4.79 50.34 20.14
C ALA A 18 -4.89 48.83 20.04
N SER A 19 -6.00 48.32 19.51
CA SER A 19 -6.14 46.91 19.14
C SER A 19 -5.22 46.62 17.95
N MET A 20 -4.00 46.19 18.25
CA MET A 20 -3.16 45.54 17.27
C MET A 20 -3.73 44.12 17.05
N ASN A 21 -4.59 43.99 16.03
CA ASN A 21 -4.85 42.70 15.41
C ASN A 21 -3.58 42.28 14.67
N GLY A 22 -2.62 41.76 15.41
CA GLY A 22 -1.52 41.00 14.89
C GLY A 22 -2.05 39.59 14.55
N ASP A 23 -2.23 39.34 13.28
CA ASP A 23 -2.38 37.99 12.75
C ASP A 23 -1.06 37.26 13.07
N GLN A 24 -0.98 36.70 14.29
CA GLN A 24 0.09 35.79 14.66
C GLN A 24 -0.15 34.50 13.88
N SER A 25 0.36 34.42 12.66
CA SER A 25 0.67 33.15 12.03
C SER A 25 1.62 32.42 12.99
N LYS A 26 1.06 31.55 13.85
CA LYS A 26 1.87 30.65 14.69
C LYS A 26 2.78 29.91 13.71
N SER A 27 4.06 30.21 13.76
CA SER A 27 5.10 29.46 13.07
C SER A 27 4.88 27.97 13.44
N LYS A 28 4.65 27.13 12.45
CA LYS A 28 4.55 25.68 12.67
C LYS A 28 5.88 25.22 13.27
N ASN A 29 5.85 24.83 14.55
CA ASN A 29 7.06 24.37 15.23
C ASN A 29 7.44 22.93 14.87
N HIS A 30 6.71 22.26 13.95
CA HIS A 30 6.93 20.86 13.59
C HIS A 30 6.59 20.59 12.12
N PHE A 31 7.22 19.56 11.57
CA PHE A 31 6.99 19.07 10.21
C PHE A 31 5.63 18.38 10.10
N THR A 32 4.89 18.64 9.04
CA THR A 32 3.55 18.10 8.80
C THR A 32 3.50 17.34 7.48
N ALA A 33 2.70 16.28 7.42
CA ALA A 33 2.60 15.47 6.21
C ALA A 33 1.18 15.01 5.93
N ALA A 34 0.83 14.93 4.66
CA ALA A 34 -0.43 14.34 4.21
C ALA A 34 -0.19 13.26 3.16
N MET A 35 -1.18 12.41 2.96
CA MET A 35 -1.23 11.53 1.80
C MET A 35 -2.51 11.74 1.01
N VAL A 36 -2.47 11.43 -0.27
CA VAL A 36 -3.64 11.32 -1.14
C VAL A 36 -3.73 9.88 -1.58
N SER A 37 -4.80 9.16 -1.17
CA SER A 37 -5.04 7.78 -1.58
C SER A 37 -5.49 7.71 -3.04
N ASP A 38 -5.43 6.53 -3.65
CA ASP A 38 -6.20 6.29 -4.87
C ASP A 38 -7.71 6.20 -4.58
N THR A 39 -8.52 5.89 -5.59
CA THR A 39 -9.99 5.83 -5.48
C THR A 39 -10.51 4.73 -4.55
N ASN A 40 -9.68 3.76 -4.14
CA ASN A 40 -10.08 2.71 -3.20
C ASN A 40 -10.13 3.22 -1.74
N GLY A 41 -9.41 4.32 -1.45
CA GLY A 41 -9.37 4.90 -0.12
C GLY A 41 -8.58 4.09 0.91
N VAL A 42 -8.44 4.65 2.11
CA VAL A 42 -7.55 4.14 3.18
C VAL A 42 -8.04 2.85 3.87
N ASN A 43 -9.20 2.32 3.50
CA ASN A 43 -9.76 1.09 4.06
C ASN A 43 -9.79 -0.08 3.06
N ASP A 44 -8.95 -0.04 2.04
CA ASP A 44 -8.86 -1.02 0.95
C ASP A 44 -8.34 -2.41 1.35
N LYS A 45 -7.92 -2.57 2.60
CA LYS A 45 -7.28 -3.78 3.17
C LYS A 45 -5.98 -4.18 2.47
N GLY A 46 -5.28 -3.21 1.90
CA GLY A 46 -4.06 -3.40 1.13
C GLY A 46 -3.22 -2.14 1.04
N PHE A 47 -3.05 -1.66 -0.19
CA PHE A 47 -2.12 -0.63 -0.62
C PHE A 47 -2.26 0.70 0.13
N ASN A 48 -3.46 1.32 0.07
CA ASN A 48 -3.69 2.62 0.70
C ASN A 48 -3.75 2.53 2.22
N GLN A 49 -4.32 1.45 2.77
CA GLN A 49 -4.32 1.20 4.22
C GLN A 49 -2.90 1.12 4.75
N SER A 50 -2.01 0.36 4.08
CA SER A 50 -0.59 0.26 4.45
C SER A 50 0.08 1.64 4.49
N ALA A 51 -0.13 2.47 3.44
CA ALA A 51 0.41 3.82 3.38
C ALA A 51 -0.05 4.69 4.56
N TRP A 52 -1.36 4.64 4.84
CA TRP A 52 -1.95 5.38 5.95
C TRP A 52 -1.42 4.95 7.32
N GLU A 53 -1.31 3.66 7.57
CA GLU A 53 -0.70 3.11 8.79
C GLU A 53 0.75 3.57 8.97
N GLY A 54 1.52 3.62 7.87
CA GLY A 54 2.89 4.14 7.87
C GLY A 54 2.97 5.62 8.24
N LEU A 55 2.09 6.45 7.67
CA LEU A 55 2.00 7.87 7.99
C LEU A 55 1.54 8.10 9.42
N GLN A 56 0.54 7.35 9.90
CA GLN A 56 0.11 7.37 11.30
C GLN A 56 1.24 6.99 12.26
N LYS A 57 2.03 5.97 11.92
CA LYS A 57 3.17 5.54 12.74
C LYS A 57 4.22 6.64 12.85
N TRP A 58 4.54 7.31 11.73
CA TRP A 58 5.42 8.47 11.74
C TRP A 58 4.85 9.60 12.61
N GLY A 59 3.57 9.94 12.46
CA GLY A 59 2.91 10.99 13.23
C GLY A 59 2.94 10.70 14.73
N LYS A 60 2.57 9.48 15.14
CA LYS A 60 2.61 9.07 16.56
C LYS A 60 4.03 9.12 17.15
N GLN A 61 5.05 8.70 16.39
CA GLN A 61 6.46 8.78 16.82
C GLN A 61 6.96 10.21 17.01
N ASN A 62 6.31 11.18 16.36
CA ASN A 62 6.63 12.61 16.49
C ASN A 62 5.63 13.36 17.38
N HIS A 63 4.78 12.64 18.14
CA HIS A 63 3.76 13.20 19.03
C HIS A 63 2.77 14.13 18.31
N LEU A 64 2.51 13.87 17.03
CA LEU A 64 1.57 14.63 16.22
C LEU A 64 0.17 14.04 16.29
N VAL A 65 -0.83 14.90 16.08
CA VAL A 65 -2.24 14.50 15.99
C VAL A 65 -2.72 14.53 14.55
N LYS A 66 -3.78 13.79 14.25
CA LYS A 66 -4.43 13.85 12.95
C LYS A 66 -5.02 15.24 12.72
N GLY A 67 -4.81 15.79 11.50
CA GLY A 67 -5.31 17.10 11.07
C GLY A 67 -4.19 17.98 10.49
N LYS A 68 -4.56 19.22 10.13
CA LYS A 68 -3.69 20.16 9.40
C LYS A 68 -2.37 20.51 10.10
N ASP A 69 -2.32 20.39 11.41
CA ASP A 69 -1.14 20.69 12.22
C ASP A 69 -0.33 19.43 12.58
N GLY A 70 -0.55 18.31 11.89
CA GLY A 70 0.16 17.06 12.11
C GLY A 70 0.21 16.20 10.85
N TYR A 71 -0.67 15.24 10.75
CA TYR A 71 -0.76 14.35 9.59
C TYR A 71 -2.22 14.06 9.22
N ASP A 72 -2.50 13.92 7.91
CA ASP A 72 -3.87 13.63 7.44
C ASP A 72 -3.86 12.87 6.12
N TYR A 73 -5.05 12.52 5.62
CA TYR A 73 -5.22 11.97 4.28
C TYR A 73 -6.35 12.68 3.52
N PHE A 74 -6.23 12.65 2.21
CA PHE A 74 -7.23 13.09 1.25
C PHE A 74 -7.64 11.90 0.40
N GLN A 75 -8.93 11.79 0.12
CA GLN A 75 -9.48 10.65 -0.61
C GLN A 75 -10.30 11.12 -1.81
N PRO A 76 -9.76 10.99 -3.03
CA PRO A 76 -10.49 11.27 -4.26
C PRO A 76 -11.58 10.22 -4.48
N LYS A 77 -12.66 10.61 -5.13
CA LYS A 77 -13.74 9.70 -5.55
C LYS A 77 -13.46 9.11 -6.94
N THR A 78 -12.83 9.90 -7.79
CA THR A 78 -12.47 9.55 -9.17
C THR A 78 -11.04 9.99 -9.48
N VAL A 79 -10.46 9.45 -10.54
CA VAL A 79 -9.12 9.88 -11.03
C VAL A 79 -9.10 11.38 -11.39
N ALA A 80 -10.22 11.93 -11.87
CA ALA A 80 -10.34 13.35 -12.18
C ALA A 80 -10.19 14.27 -10.97
N ASP A 81 -10.35 13.75 -9.75
CA ASP A 81 -10.20 14.51 -8.51
C ASP A 81 -8.74 14.62 -8.03
N TYR A 82 -7.79 13.91 -8.66
CA TYR A 82 -6.41 13.79 -8.19
C TYR A 82 -5.70 15.15 -8.07
N ASP A 83 -5.74 15.96 -9.11
CA ASP A 83 -5.16 17.32 -9.11
C ASP A 83 -5.75 18.19 -8.00
N THR A 84 -7.07 18.09 -7.82
CA THR A 84 -7.80 18.87 -6.80
C THR A 84 -7.36 18.44 -5.40
N GLN A 85 -7.30 17.14 -5.11
CA GLN A 85 -6.93 16.62 -3.78
C GLN A 85 -5.47 16.93 -3.45
N LEU A 86 -4.55 16.76 -4.41
CA LEU A 86 -3.13 17.15 -4.26
C LEU A 86 -2.98 18.66 -4.00
N THR A 87 -3.72 19.48 -4.76
CA THR A 87 -3.72 20.95 -4.60
C THR A 87 -4.27 21.35 -3.24
N GLN A 88 -5.35 20.73 -2.77
CA GLN A 88 -5.92 20.97 -1.45
C GLN A 88 -4.91 20.64 -0.34
N ALA A 89 -4.24 19.50 -0.41
CA ALA A 89 -3.20 19.11 0.55
C ALA A 89 -2.03 20.12 0.56
N ALA A 90 -1.55 20.54 -0.60
CA ALA A 90 -0.47 21.54 -0.71
C ALA A 90 -0.91 22.91 -0.19
N THR A 91 -2.14 23.37 -0.53
CA THR A 91 -2.71 24.65 -0.08
C THR A 91 -2.97 24.65 1.43
N ALA A 92 -3.30 23.49 2.03
CA ALA A 92 -3.38 23.33 3.48
C ALA A 92 -2.00 23.44 4.19
N LYS A 93 -0.92 23.63 3.40
CA LYS A 93 0.46 23.87 3.86
C LYS A 93 1.07 22.67 4.60
N TYR A 94 0.76 21.45 4.18
CA TYR A 94 1.57 20.29 4.57
C TYR A 94 2.96 20.42 3.95
N ASP A 95 3.99 20.10 4.74
CA ASP A 95 5.39 20.16 4.28
C ASP A 95 5.72 19.06 3.28
N LEU A 96 4.98 17.93 3.37
CA LEU A 96 5.07 16.80 2.45
C LEU A 96 3.68 16.25 2.12
N VAL A 97 3.46 15.95 0.85
CA VAL A 97 2.25 15.27 0.34
C VAL A 97 2.65 14.01 -0.41
N ALA A 98 2.23 12.85 0.09
CA ALA A 98 2.47 11.56 -0.56
C ALA A 98 1.27 11.16 -1.43
N ALA A 99 1.48 11.00 -2.73
CA ALA A 99 0.51 10.46 -3.69
C ALA A 99 0.70 8.94 -3.78
N ILE A 100 -0.35 8.21 -3.45
CA ILE A 100 -0.28 6.75 -3.28
C ILE A 100 -0.82 6.05 -4.52
N GLY A 101 0.08 5.65 -5.41
CA GLY A 101 -0.22 4.87 -6.62
C GLY A 101 0.34 5.46 -7.90
N ASN A 102 0.60 4.57 -8.86
CA ASN A 102 1.23 4.89 -10.14
C ASN A 102 0.36 5.80 -11.04
N THR A 103 -0.95 5.79 -10.87
CA THR A 103 -1.88 6.62 -11.63
C THR A 103 -1.80 8.12 -11.31
N PHE A 104 -1.06 8.49 -10.25
CA PHE A 104 -0.87 9.87 -9.84
C PHE A 104 0.22 10.62 -10.60
N LYS A 105 1.00 9.98 -11.46
CA LYS A 105 2.19 10.59 -12.06
C LYS A 105 1.92 11.96 -12.65
N ASP A 106 1.01 12.06 -13.61
CA ASP A 106 0.73 13.31 -14.34
C ASP A 106 0.17 14.40 -13.41
N SER A 107 -0.67 14.00 -12.46
CA SER A 107 -1.23 14.90 -11.44
C SER A 107 -0.15 15.43 -10.48
N VAL A 108 0.74 14.57 -10.01
CA VAL A 108 1.87 14.98 -9.14
C VAL A 108 2.78 15.97 -9.87
N GLU A 109 3.15 15.67 -11.12
CA GLU A 109 4.01 16.54 -11.92
C GLU A 109 3.35 17.90 -12.17
N THR A 110 2.05 17.91 -12.51
CA THR A 110 1.26 19.11 -12.74
C THR A 110 1.17 19.98 -11.48
N VAL A 111 0.89 19.38 -10.32
CA VAL A 111 0.71 20.12 -9.06
C VAL A 111 2.06 20.54 -8.48
N ALA A 112 3.10 19.70 -8.60
CA ALA A 112 4.45 20.04 -8.13
C ALA A 112 5.04 21.27 -8.82
N ASP A 113 4.74 21.46 -10.12
CA ASP A 113 5.15 22.64 -10.88
C ASP A 113 4.51 23.93 -10.31
N LYS A 114 3.23 23.84 -9.94
CA LYS A 114 2.45 24.98 -9.37
C LYS A 114 2.72 25.21 -7.88
N GLN A 115 3.26 24.21 -7.17
CA GLN A 115 3.49 24.22 -5.72
C GLN A 115 4.96 23.91 -5.36
N PRO A 116 5.94 24.72 -5.81
CA PRO A 116 7.37 24.38 -5.70
C PRO A 116 7.91 24.33 -4.27
N LYS A 117 7.17 24.85 -3.28
CA LYS A 117 7.55 24.83 -1.85
C LYS A 117 7.10 23.55 -1.14
N THR A 118 6.12 22.82 -1.69
CA THR A 118 5.62 21.56 -1.12
C THR A 118 6.48 20.41 -1.64
N LYS A 119 6.89 19.50 -0.75
CA LYS A 119 7.54 18.25 -1.14
C LYS A 119 6.48 17.22 -1.48
N PHE A 120 6.62 16.56 -2.62
CA PHE A 120 5.74 15.49 -3.05
C PHE A 120 6.47 14.15 -3.06
N VAL A 121 5.77 13.09 -2.71
CA VAL A 121 6.23 11.71 -2.88
C VAL A 121 5.27 11.01 -3.84
N LEU A 122 5.81 10.42 -4.89
CA LEU A 122 5.07 9.57 -5.82
C LEU A 122 5.41 8.11 -5.52
N VAL A 123 4.40 7.32 -5.14
CA VAL A 123 4.57 5.89 -4.84
C VAL A 123 4.21 5.05 -6.07
N ASP A 124 5.02 4.03 -6.34
CA ASP A 124 4.89 3.04 -7.43
C ASP A 124 5.06 3.58 -8.85
N GLU A 125 5.47 4.84 -9.02
CA GLU A 125 5.83 5.36 -10.33
C GLU A 125 7.01 6.34 -10.22
N GLN A 126 7.65 6.61 -11.34
CA GLN A 126 8.78 7.53 -11.44
C GLN A 126 8.35 8.86 -12.05
N ALA A 127 8.51 9.95 -11.29
CA ALA A 127 8.37 11.30 -11.80
C ALA A 127 9.60 11.73 -12.62
N ASP A 128 9.43 12.72 -13.48
CA ASP A 128 10.55 13.33 -14.21
C ASP A 128 11.54 13.96 -13.22
N LYS A 129 12.82 13.70 -13.43
CA LYS A 129 13.94 14.18 -12.60
C LYS A 129 14.05 15.71 -12.52
N LYS A 130 13.38 16.44 -13.42
CA LYS A 130 13.33 17.92 -13.39
C LYS A 130 12.59 18.44 -12.14
N TYR A 131 11.61 17.70 -11.62
CA TYR A 131 10.83 18.08 -10.44
C TYR A 131 11.62 17.83 -9.15
N LYS A 132 12.41 18.82 -8.71
CA LYS A 132 13.29 18.71 -7.52
C LYS A 132 12.51 18.65 -6.20
N ASN A 133 11.25 18.97 -6.21
CA ASN A 133 10.33 18.85 -5.09
C ASN A 133 9.52 17.54 -5.12
N VAL A 134 9.81 16.60 -6.03
CA VAL A 134 9.19 15.26 -6.09
C VAL A 134 10.24 14.20 -5.84
N ALA A 135 9.99 13.29 -4.92
CA ALA A 135 10.73 12.03 -4.76
C ALA A 135 9.84 10.86 -5.17
N SER A 136 10.40 9.90 -5.90
CA SER A 136 9.70 8.67 -6.29
C SER A 136 10.11 7.52 -5.36
N VAL A 137 9.15 6.70 -4.96
CA VAL A 137 9.36 5.48 -4.15
C VAL A 137 8.83 4.29 -4.93
N LYS A 138 9.70 3.32 -5.19
CA LYS A 138 9.36 2.08 -5.89
C LYS A 138 9.80 0.86 -5.08
N PHE A 139 9.17 -0.28 -5.34
CA PHE A 139 9.45 -1.53 -4.64
C PHE A 139 9.89 -2.60 -5.63
N HIS A 140 10.78 -3.49 -5.18
CA HIS A 140 11.15 -4.70 -5.90
C HIS A 140 10.08 -5.79 -5.71
N SER A 141 8.86 -5.52 -6.20
CA SER A 141 7.70 -6.40 -6.04
C SER A 141 7.92 -7.77 -6.67
N GLU A 142 8.75 -7.87 -7.70
CA GLU A 142 9.18 -9.13 -8.29
C GLU A 142 9.86 -10.06 -7.28
N GLN A 143 10.56 -9.51 -6.29
CA GLN A 143 11.27 -10.33 -5.30
C GLN A 143 10.31 -11.05 -4.34
N SER A 144 9.33 -10.32 -3.77
CA SER A 144 8.30 -10.94 -2.92
C SER A 144 7.38 -11.86 -3.72
N SER A 145 7.09 -11.47 -4.96
CA SER A 145 6.27 -12.26 -5.88
C SER A 145 6.93 -13.57 -6.28
N TYR A 146 8.25 -13.60 -6.44
CA TYR A 146 9.00 -14.84 -6.61
C TYR A 146 8.77 -15.80 -5.43
N LEU A 147 8.85 -15.29 -4.20
CA LEU A 147 8.67 -16.11 -2.99
C LEU A 147 7.28 -16.71 -2.90
N VAL A 148 6.24 -15.93 -3.22
CA VAL A 148 4.88 -16.49 -3.23
C VAL A 148 4.63 -17.41 -4.43
N GLY A 149 5.38 -17.24 -5.53
CA GLY A 149 5.40 -18.18 -6.65
C GLY A 149 5.97 -19.53 -6.27
N VAL A 150 7.04 -19.55 -5.44
CA VAL A 150 7.59 -20.79 -4.85
C VAL A 150 6.54 -21.48 -3.98
N ALA A 151 5.86 -20.74 -3.10
CA ALA A 151 4.79 -21.29 -2.25
C ALA A 151 3.62 -21.83 -3.08
N ALA A 152 3.20 -21.07 -4.12
CA ALA A 152 2.12 -21.49 -5.03
C ALA A 152 2.40 -22.79 -5.75
N ALA A 153 3.63 -22.97 -6.27
CA ALA A 153 4.00 -24.18 -7.00
C ALA A 153 4.07 -25.40 -6.05
N LYS A 154 4.56 -25.22 -4.82
CA LYS A 154 4.55 -26.27 -3.79
C LYS A 154 3.12 -26.68 -3.44
N LYS A 155 2.21 -25.70 -3.23
CA LYS A 155 0.80 -26.00 -2.97
C LYS A 155 0.13 -26.66 -4.17
N ALA A 156 0.39 -26.21 -5.40
CA ALA A 156 -0.12 -26.84 -6.62
C ALA A 156 0.30 -28.30 -6.75
N GLN A 157 1.56 -28.62 -6.45
CA GLN A 157 2.04 -30.02 -6.39
C GLN A 157 1.29 -30.86 -5.32
N GLU A 158 1.02 -30.27 -4.15
CA GLU A 158 0.29 -30.95 -3.06
C GLU A 158 -1.15 -31.28 -3.45
N VAL A 159 -1.87 -30.33 -4.10
CA VAL A 159 -3.27 -30.52 -4.51
C VAL A 159 -3.41 -31.22 -5.86
N GLY A 160 -2.36 -31.27 -6.66
CA GLY A 160 -2.32 -31.91 -7.98
C GLY A 160 -2.60 -30.98 -9.16
N ASP A 161 -2.59 -29.66 -8.96
CA ASP A 161 -2.82 -28.67 -10.00
C ASP A 161 -1.65 -28.59 -10.99
N LYS A 162 -1.98 -28.36 -12.27
CA LYS A 162 -1.01 -28.13 -13.36
C LYS A 162 -0.97 -26.66 -13.79
N THR A 163 -1.87 -25.85 -13.26
CA THR A 163 -1.96 -24.42 -13.53
C THR A 163 -2.26 -23.68 -12.24
N VAL A 164 -1.59 -22.55 -12.04
CA VAL A 164 -1.86 -21.62 -10.95
C VAL A 164 -2.32 -20.28 -11.55
N GLY A 165 -3.29 -19.64 -10.89
CA GLY A 165 -3.88 -18.39 -11.35
C GLY A 165 -3.07 -17.18 -10.94
N PHE A 166 -3.06 -16.15 -11.79
CA PHE A 166 -2.67 -14.79 -11.46
C PHE A 166 -3.79 -13.85 -11.89
N ILE A 167 -4.23 -12.96 -10.98
CA ILE A 167 -5.21 -11.92 -11.28
C ILE A 167 -4.57 -10.56 -10.99
N GLY A 168 -4.27 -9.82 -12.08
CA GLY A 168 -3.78 -8.44 -11.99
C GLY A 168 -4.93 -7.43 -12.06
N GLY A 169 -4.73 -6.25 -11.48
CA GLY A 169 -5.64 -5.12 -11.63
C GLY A 169 -5.56 -4.54 -13.04
N MET A 170 -4.87 -3.43 -13.21
CA MET A 170 -4.55 -2.84 -14.52
C MET A 170 -3.17 -3.31 -14.98
N ARG A 171 -3.00 -3.55 -16.29
CA ARG A 171 -1.69 -3.85 -16.85
C ARG A 171 -0.80 -2.61 -16.82
N ASN A 172 0.27 -2.66 -16.03
CA ASN A 172 1.29 -1.62 -15.92
C ASN A 172 2.60 -2.23 -15.40
N SER A 173 3.68 -1.46 -15.35
CA SER A 173 5.02 -1.96 -14.98
C SER A 173 5.08 -2.60 -13.58
N VAL A 174 4.28 -2.12 -12.62
CA VAL A 174 4.22 -2.68 -11.25
C VAL A 174 3.56 -4.05 -11.27
N ILE A 175 2.37 -4.16 -11.88
CA ILE A 175 1.64 -5.44 -11.95
C ILE A 175 2.38 -6.46 -12.83
N GLU A 176 3.06 -6.00 -13.91
CA GLU A 176 3.94 -6.86 -14.71
C GLU A 176 5.13 -7.37 -13.88
N SER A 177 5.69 -6.58 -12.95
CA SER A 177 6.77 -7.06 -12.08
C SER A 177 6.28 -8.12 -11.08
N PHE A 178 5.07 -8.00 -10.55
CA PHE A 178 4.44 -9.05 -9.75
C PHE A 178 4.29 -10.35 -10.56
N LEU A 179 3.75 -10.27 -11.79
CA LEU A 179 3.59 -11.44 -12.65
C LEU A 179 4.95 -12.08 -12.99
N ALA A 180 5.95 -11.28 -13.33
CA ALA A 180 7.30 -11.76 -13.67
C ALA A 180 7.93 -12.56 -12.52
N GLY A 181 7.90 -11.99 -11.31
CA GLY A 181 8.38 -12.68 -10.12
C GLY A 181 7.63 -13.97 -9.84
N TYR A 182 6.30 -13.92 -9.92
CA TYR A 182 5.44 -15.10 -9.72
C TYR A 182 5.75 -16.22 -10.71
N GLN A 183 5.82 -15.91 -12.01
CA GLN A 183 6.19 -16.88 -13.05
C GLN A 183 7.58 -17.49 -12.80
N ALA A 184 8.56 -16.65 -12.45
CA ALA A 184 9.93 -17.12 -12.18
C ALA A 184 9.98 -18.01 -10.92
N GLY A 185 9.23 -17.65 -9.87
CA GLY A 185 9.13 -18.46 -8.65
C GLY A 185 8.47 -19.81 -8.90
N VAL A 186 7.34 -19.85 -9.61
CA VAL A 186 6.66 -21.10 -9.99
C VAL A 186 7.58 -21.98 -10.81
N LYS A 187 8.19 -21.43 -11.86
CA LYS A 187 9.11 -22.16 -12.75
C LYS A 187 10.33 -22.72 -12.01
N SER A 188 10.81 -22.06 -10.98
CA SER A 188 11.97 -22.51 -10.21
C SER A 188 11.70 -23.79 -9.39
N VAL A 189 10.43 -24.05 -9.07
CA VAL A 189 10.00 -25.26 -8.36
C VAL A 189 9.62 -26.36 -9.34
N ASP A 190 8.79 -26.03 -10.31
CA ASP A 190 8.32 -26.99 -11.33
C ASP A 190 8.04 -26.28 -12.66
N PRO A 191 8.90 -26.44 -13.69
CA PRO A 191 8.71 -25.83 -15.00
C PRO A 191 7.45 -26.31 -15.76
N SER A 192 6.83 -27.42 -15.33
CA SER A 192 5.61 -27.95 -15.95
C SER A 192 4.33 -27.26 -15.47
N ILE A 193 4.37 -26.58 -14.32
CA ILE A 193 3.23 -25.81 -13.80
C ILE A 193 3.10 -24.51 -14.59
N LYS A 194 1.93 -24.29 -15.18
CA LYS A 194 1.62 -23.07 -15.93
C LYS A 194 1.12 -21.95 -15.02
N VAL A 195 1.38 -20.71 -15.39
CA VAL A 195 0.78 -19.53 -14.77
C VAL A 195 -0.24 -18.94 -15.75
N ASP A 196 -1.53 -19.02 -15.41
CA ASP A 196 -2.59 -18.36 -16.18
C ASP A 196 -2.85 -16.97 -15.63
N ALA A 197 -2.53 -15.93 -16.43
CA ALA A 197 -2.62 -14.54 -16.02
C ALA A 197 -3.81 -13.83 -16.67
N THR A 198 -4.66 -13.22 -15.84
CA THR A 198 -5.81 -12.40 -16.27
C THR A 198 -5.75 -11.03 -15.61
N TYR A 199 -6.15 -9.98 -16.35
CA TYR A 199 -6.20 -8.61 -15.85
C TYR A 199 -7.64 -8.12 -15.78
N ALA A 200 -8.03 -7.53 -14.66
CA ALA A 200 -9.38 -6.98 -14.45
C ALA A 200 -9.61 -5.67 -15.21
N GLY A 201 -8.55 -4.94 -15.61
CA GLY A 201 -8.65 -3.62 -16.23
C GLY A 201 -9.06 -2.50 -15.27
N THR A 202 -9.06 -2.78 -13.97
CA THR A 202 -9.38 -1.84 -12.89
C THR A 202 -8.76 -2.32 -11.58
N PHE A 203 -8.64 -1.43 -10.58
CA PHE A 203 -8.27 -1.79 -9.20
C PHE A 203 -9.43 -1.70 -8.20
N SER A 204 -10.63 -1.26 -8.62
CA SER A 204 -11.71 -0.86 -7.71
C SER A 204 -13.05 -1.62 -7.90
N ASP A 205 -13.06 -2.72 -8.66
CA ASP A 205 -14.27 -3.50 -8.95
C ASP A 205 -14.20 -4.93 -8.39
N PRO A 206 -14.64 -5.18 -7.15
CA PRO A 206 -14.66 -6.53 -6.56
C PRO A 206 -15.53 -7.52 -7.32
N ALA A 207 -16.62 -7.09 -7.97
CA ALA A 207 -17.50 -7.98 -8.74
C ALA A 207 -16.77 -8.58 -9.95
N LYS A 208 -15.92 -7.78 -10.61
CA LYS A 208 -15.02 -8.28 -11.66
C LYS A 208 -14.03 -9.31 -11.13
N GLY A 209 -13.43 -9.06 -9.95
CA GLY A 209 -12.53 -9.99 -9.28
C GLY A 209 -13.20 -11.33 -9.01
N GLN A 210 -14.43 -11.29 -8.48
CA GLN A 210 -15.23 -12.49 -8.23
C GLN A 210 -15.54 -13.28 -9.51
N THR A 211 -15.89 -12.58 -10.59
CA THR A 211 -16.17 -13.22 -11.89
C THR A 211 -14.94 -13.92 -12.47
N ILE A 212 -13.79 -13.24 -12.47
CA ILE A 212 -12.53 -13.80 -12.98
C ILE A 212 -12.10 -15.00 -12.14
N ALA A 213 -12.16 -14.89 -10.81
CA ALA A 213 -11.77 -15.98 -9.91
C ALA A 213 -12.67 -17.22 -10.09
N LYS A 214 -14.00 -17.04 -10.22
CA LYS A 214 -14.93 -18.16 -10.51
C LYS A 214 -14.59 -18.88 -11.81
N ALA A 215 -14.20 -18.13 -12.86
CA ALA A 215 -13.79 -18.72 -14.13
C ALA A 215 -12.51 -19.56 -13.98
N LYS A 216 -11.50 -19.07 -13.25
CA LYS A 216 -10.26 -19.80 -12.95
C LYS A 216 -10.51 -21.06 -12.12
N ILE A 217 -11.31 -20.95 -11.08
CA ILE A 217 -11.70 -22.10 -10.24
C ILE A 217 -12.41 -23.18 -11.08
N ALA A 218 -13.32 -22.77 -11.97
CA ALA A 218 -14.02 -23.70 -12.87
C ALA A 218 -13.07 -24.42 -13.87
N GLN A 219 -11.88 -23.85 -14.12
CA GLN A 219 -10.81 -24.44 -14.94
C GLN A 219 -9.85 -25.35 -14.14
N GLY A 220 -10.09 -25.51 -12.82
CA GLY A 220 -9.26 -26.34 -11.93
C GLY A 220 -8.04 -25.60 -11.37
N GLU A 221 -8.05 -24.26 -11.33
CA GLU A 221 -7.00 -23.47 -10.71
C GLU A 221 -7.34 -23.23 -9.24
N HIS A 222 -6.81 -24.05 -8.33
CA HIS A 222 -7.10 -23.94 -6.90
C HIS A 222 -6.09 -23.07 -6.15
N VAL A 223 -5.03 -22.56 -6.79
CA VAL A 223 -4.06 -21.64 -6.20
C VAL A 223 -4.05 -20.34 -7.02
N ILE A 224 -4.52 -19.26 -6.45
CA ILE A 224 -4.69 -17.96 -7.16
C ILE A 224 -3.97 -16.84 -6.42
N PHE A 225 -3.01 -16.20 -7.10
CA PHE A 225 -2.38 -14.96 -6.62
C PHE A 225 -3.12 -13.75 -7.21
N GLN A 226 -3.53 -12.83 -6.35
CA GLN A 226 -4.13 -11.56 -6.77
C GLN A 226 -3.19 -10.38 -6.47
N ALA A 227 -2.89 -9.57 -7.47
CA ALA A 227 -2.21 -8.28 -7.38
C ALA A 227 -3.11 -7.21 -8.01
N ALA A 228 -4.24 -6.93 -7.35
CA ALA A 228 -5.39 -6.28 -8.00
C ALA A 228 -6.11 -5.23 -7.13
N GLY A 229 -5.56 -4.83 -6.00
CA GLY A 229 -6.19 -3.85 -5.11
C GLY A 229 -7.58 -4.30 -4.63
N GLY A 230 -8.58 -3.42 -4.73
CA GLY A 230 -9.96 -3.72 -4.31
C GLY A 230 -10.63 -4.87 -5.08
N VAL A 231 -10.20 -5.15 -6.31
CA VAL A 231 -10.62 -6.33 -7.10
C VAL A 231 -10.29 -7.63 -6.35
N GLY A 232 -9.17 -7.67 -5.62
CA GLY A 232 -8.73 -8.80 -4.81
C GLY A 232 -9.74 -9.21 -3.73
N ASN A 233 -10.55 -8.28 -3.20
CA ASN A 233 -11.63 -8.61 -2.26
C ASN A 233 -12.64 -9.58 -2.89
N GLY A 234 -12.93 -9.40 -4.19
CA GLY A 234 -13.81 -10.30 -4.95
C GLY A 234 -13.18 -11.68 -5.19
N VAL A 235 -11.86 -11.75 -5.36
CA VAL A 235 -11.13 -13.03 -5.48
C VAL A 235 -11.26 -13.84 -4.19
N PHE A 236 -11.02 -13.22 -3.03
CA PHE A 236 -11.25 -13.86 -1.72
C PHE A 236 -12.69 -14.31 -1.54
N GLN A 237 -13.68 -13.50 -1.98
CA GLN A 237 -15.09 -13.88 -1.85
C GLN A 237 -15.41 -15.10 -2.71
N ALA A 238 -14.98 -15.15 -3.99
CA ALA A 238 -15.19 -16.31 -4.85
C ALA A 238 -14.58 -17.59 -4.28
N ALA A 239 -13.35 -17.49 -3.77
CA ALA A 239 -12.65 -18.62 -3.14
C ALA A 239 -13.39 -19.13 -1.88
N LYS A 240 -13.91 -18.21 -1.04
CA LYS A 240 -14.72 -18.59 0.13
C LYS A 240 -16.04 -19.24 -0.27
N ASP A 241 -16.76 -18.67 -1.24
CA ASP A 241 -18.02 -19.22 -1.72
C ASP A 241 -17.85 -20.68 -2.20
N GLN A 242 -16.79 -20.93 -2.97
CA GLN A 242 -16.48 -22.29 -3.45
C GLN A 242 -16.05 -23.20 -2.29
N SER A 243 -15.10 -22.78 -1.47
CA SER A 243 -14.52 -23.63 -0.41
C SER A 243 -15.51 -23.95 0.71
N ALA A 244 -16.50 -23.06 0.94
CA ALA A 244 -17.59 -23.30 1.90
C ALA A 244 -18.55 -24.44 1.50
N THR A 245 -18.56 -24.84 0.23
CA THR A 245 -19.33 -26.01 -0.24
C THR A 245 -18.64 -27.34 0.02
N LEU A 246 -17.37 -27.32 0.46
CA LEU A 246 -16.50 -28.47 0.65
C LEU A 246 -16.38 -28.84 2.14
N VAL A 247 -16.10 -30.08 2.43
CA VAL A 247 -15.76 -30.53 3.78
C VAL A 247 -14.32 -30.17 4.12
N SER A 248 -14.02 -30.06 5.39
CA SER A 248 -12.67 -29.76 5.88
C SER A 248 -11.64 -30.75 5.33
N GLY A 249 -10.49 -30.25 4.86
CA GLY A 249 -9.40 -31.04 4.29
C GLY A 249 -9.61 -31.47 2.83
N SER A 250 -10.64 -30.98 2.14
CA SER A 250 -10.82 -31.22 0.69
C SER A 250 -9.61 -30.70 -0.10
N LYS A 251 -9.16 -31.49 -1.10
CA LYS A 251 -8.10 -31.09 -2.05
C LYS A 251 -8.58 -30.00 -3.03
N ASP A 252 -9.89 -29.91 -3.25
CA ASP A 252 -10.49 -28.91 -4.13
C ASP A 252 -10.66 -27.54 -3.44
N LYS A 253 -10.13 -27.38 -2.22
CA LYS A 253 -10.06 -26.11 -1.52
C LYS A 253 -9.28 -25.09 -2.34
N VAL A 254 -9.86 -23.90 -2.52
CA VAL A 254 -9.20 -22.81 -3.23
C VAL A 254 -8.31 -22.04 -2.27
N TRP A 255 -7.05 -21.87 -2.66
CA TRP A 255 -6.05 -21.12 -1.92
C TRP A 255 -5.82 -19.76 -2.58
N VAL A 256 -5.88 -18.67 -1.79
CA VAL A 256 -5.62 -17.33 -2.28
C VAL A 256 -4.30 -16.81 -1.70
N ILE A 257 -3.50 -16.20 -2.57
CA ILE A 257 -2.31 -15.45 -2.19
C ILE A 257 -2.68 -13.97 -2.18
N GLY A 258 -2.51 -13.34 -1.03
CA GLY A 258 -2.76 -11.92 -0.82
C GLY A 258 -1.63 -11.02 -1.29
N VAL A 259 -1.86 -9.70 -1.26
CA VAL A 259 -0.90 -8.67 -1.69
C VAL A 259 -0.85 -7.50 -0.70
N ASP A 260 0.28 -6.81 -0.67
CA ASP A 260 0.61 -5.59 0.07
C ASP A 260 0.64 -5.77 1.59
N LEU A 261 -0.41 -6.25 2.22
CA LEU A 261 -0.52 -6.51 3.65
C LEU A 261 -0.69 -8.00 3.96
N ASP A 262 -0.58 -8.36 5.24
CA ASP A 262 -1.01 -9.67 5.73
C ASP A 262 -2.53 -9.81 5.60
N GLN A 263 -2.99 -10.42 4.54
CA GLN A 263 -4.39 -10.65 4.25
C GLN A 263 -4.93 -11.99 4.79
N THR A 264 -4.23 -12.63 5.75
CA THR A 264 -4.65 -13.91 6.32
C THR A 264 -6.10 -13.89 6.80
N ASN A 265 -6.52 -12.83 7.49
CA ASN A 265 -7.88 -12.75 8.03
C ASN A 265 -8.98 -12.69 6.95
N MET A 266 -8.62 -12.29 5.72
CA MET A 266 -9.57 -12.29 4.61
C MET A 266 -9.97 -13.70 4.15
N GLY A 267 -9.10 -14.68 4.40
CA GLY A 267 -9.33 -16.08 4.07
C GLY A 267 -10.17 -16.88 5.06
N ASN A 268 -10.58 -16.29 6.18
CA ASN A 268 -11.41 -17.00 7.17
C ASN A 268 -12.80 -17.32 6.60
N TYR A 269 -13.19 -18.58 6.72
CA TYR A 269 -14.50 -19.08 6.28
C TYR A 269 -14.94 -20.29 7.12
N LYS A 270 -16.15 -20.80 6.86
CA LYS A 270 -16.72 -21.98 7.49
C LYS A 270 -16.96 -23.03 6.43
N THR A 271 -16.45 -24.24 6.64
CA THR A 271 -16.62 -25.39 5.74
C THR A 271 -18.05 -25.94 5.79
N LYS A 272 -18.42 -26.79 4.82
CA LYS A 272 -19.73 -27.44 4.75
C LYS A 272 -20.05 -28.26 6.01
N ASP A 273 -19.05 -28.88 6.64
CA ASP A 273 -19.17 -29.63 7.90
C ASP A 273 -19.06 -28.75 9.15
N GLY A 274 -19.09 -27.42 8.98
CA GLY A 274 -19.23 -26.44 10.07
C GLY A 274 -17.91 -26.05 10.76
N LYS A 275 -16.75 -26.55 10.31
CA LYS A 275 -15.46 -26.20 10.90
C LYS A 275 -14.96 -24.83 10.40
N GLN A 276 -14.27 -24.11 11.29
CA GLN A 276 -13.54 -22.90 10.89
C GLN A 276 -12.27 -23.30 10.13
N ASP A 277 -12.01 -22.63 9.00
CA ASP A 277 -10.84 -22.85 8.18
C ASP A 277 -10.36 -21.52 7.58
N ASN A 278 -9.18 -21.50 6.98
CA ASN A 278 -8.60 -20.33 6.35
C ASN A 278 -7.98 -20.72 5.00
N LEU A 279 -8.36 -20.01 3.96
CA LEU A 279 -7.92 -20.25 2.59
C LEU A 279 -6.77 -19.34 2.12
N THR A 280 -6.25 -18.45 2.97
CA THR A 280 -5.07 -17.66 2.60
C THR A 280 -3.81 -18.50 2.72
N LEU A 281 -3.18 -18.82 1.59
CA LEU A 281 -1.90 -19.54 1.58
C LEU A 281 -0.79 -18.68 2.18
N THR A 282 -0.63 -17.48 1.64
CA THR A 282 0.38 -16.49 2.03
C THR A 282 -0.02 -15.10 1.53
N SER A 283 0.80 -14.08 1.79
CA SER A 283 0.67 -12.75 1.20
C SER A 283 2.04 -12.24 0.77
N SER A 284 2.10 -11.68 -0.46
CA SER A 284 3.23 -10.89 -0.96
C SER A 284 3.18 -9.50 -0.33
N LEU A 285 4.11 -9.19 0.55
CA LEU A 285 4.12 -7.92 1.25
C LEU A 285 4.83 -6.83 0.43
N THR A 286 4.21 -5.66 0.33
CA THR A 286 4.84 -4.44 -0.13
C THR A 286 4.87 -3.44 1.01
N GLY A 287 6.06 -3.03 1.43
CA GLY A 287 6.26 -2.16 2.59
C GLY A 287 5.91 -0.69 2.32
N ILE A 288 4.78 -0.41 1.72
CA ILE A 288 4.35 0.94 1.32
C ILE A 288 4.34 1.86 2.53
N GLY A 289 3.73 1.44 3.63
CA GLY A 289 3.74 2.20 4.88
C GLY A 289 5.14 2.44 5.42
N ARG A 290 6.05 1.46 5.26
CA ARG A 290 7.47 1.64 5.61
C ARG A 290 8.14 2.67 4.71
N GLY A 291 7.90 2.61 3.40
CA GLY A 291 8.40 3.58 2.43
C GLY A 291 7.92 5.00 2.74
N VAL A 292 6.61 5.18 2.96
CA VAL A 292 6.03 6.47 3.34
C VAL A 292 6.61 6.99 4.65
N GLN A 293 6.75 6.14 5.68
CA GLN A 293 7.35 6.51 6.96
C GLN A 293 8.80 6.99 6.80
N LEU A 294 9.62 6.25 6.04
CA LEU A 294 11.04 6.57 5.84
C LEU A 294 11.22 7.86 5.07
N ILE A 295 10.53 8.02 3.94
CA ILE A 295 10.67 9.21 3.10
C ILE A 295 10.17 10.48 3.82
N THR A 296 9.11 10.35 4.63
CA THR A 296 8.60 11.45 5.47
C THR A 296 9.63 11.83 6.54
N LYS A 297 10.26 10.85 7.18
CA LYS A 297 11.35 11.06 8.14
C LYS A 297 12.56 11.75 7.49
N ASP A 298 12.96 11.31 6.30
CA ASP A 298 14.07 11.93 5.57
C ASP A 298 13.75 13.38 5.21
N ALA A 299 12.54 13.67 4.77
CA ALA A 299 12.09 15.02 4.48
C ALA A 299 12.09 15.93 5.72
N GLN A 300 11.63 15.41 6.86
CA GLN A 300 11.65 16.08 8.16
C GLN A 300 13.07 16.45 8.61
N HIS A 301 14.06 15.59 8.30
CA HIS A 301 15.47 15.79 8.65
C HIS A 301 16.29 16.47 7.53
N HIS A 302 15.63 17.16 6.60
CA HIS A 302 16.25 17.86 5.46
C HIS A 302 17.07 16.96 4.51
N LYS A 303 16.73 15.66 4.45
CA LYS A 303 17.33 14.63 3.58
C LYS A 303 16.42 14.19 2.43
N PHE A 304 15.46 15.04 2.06
CA PHE A 304 14.50 14.70 1.01
C PHE A 304 15.20 14.45 -0.33
N PRO A 305 15.03 13.27 -0.97
CA PRO A 305 15.72 12.91 -2.20
C PRO A 305 15.01 13.42 -3.46
N GLY A 306 14.72 14.71 -3.53
CA GLY A 306 13.98 15.32 -4.63
C GLY A 306 14.62 15.09 -6.00
N GLY A 307 13.84 14.76 -7.01
CA GLY A 307 14.26 14.40 -8.35
C GLY A 307 14.91 13.02 -8.47
N LYS A 308 14.82 12.18 -7.41
CA LYS A 308 15.39 10.83 -7.39
C LYS A 308 14.30 9.78 -7.15
N THR A 309 14.59 8.55 -7.60
CA THR A 309 13.80 7.36 -7.28
C THR A 309 14.53 6.54 -6.23
N VAL A 310 13.83 6.19 -5.16
CA VAL A 310 14.29 5.28 -4.11
C VAL A 310 13.62 3.92 -4.32
N TYR A 311 14.41 2.85 -4.28
CA TYR A 311 13.93 1.47 -4.40
C TYR A 311 14.08 0.74 -3.09
N TYR A 312 13.06 -0.04 -2.72
CA TYR A 312 13.07 -0.91 -1.54
C TYR A 312 12.79 -2.36 -1.94
N GLY A 313 13.68 -3.27 -1.57
CA GLY A 313 13.59 -4.71 -1.84
C GLY A 313 13.55 -5.54 -0.56
N LEU A 314 13.79 -6.86 -0.70
CA LEU A 314 13.90 -7.81 0.43
C LEU A 314 15.03 -7.43 1.38
N LYS A 315 16.16 -6.96 0.84
CA LYS A 315 17.36 -6.58 1.61
C LYS A 315 17.06 -5.40 2.56
N GLU A 316 16.29 -4.42 2.11
CA GLU A 316 15.89 -3.23 2.87
C GLU A 316 14.63 -3.47 3.71
N GLY A 317 14.02 -4.65 3.61
CA GLY A 317 12.71 -4.94 4.23
C GLY A 317 11.56 -4.14 3.61
N GLY A 318 11.72 -3.71 2.36
CA GLY A 318 10.70 -3.00 1.59
C GLY A 318 9.66 -3.92 0.96
N VAL A 319 9.98 -5.19 0.80
CA VAL A 319 9.03 -6.24 0.40
C VAL A 319 9.26 -7.48 1.25
N GLY A 320 8.31 -8.41 1.24
CA GLY A 320 8.39 -9.61 2.06
C GLY A 320 7.32 -10.63 1.73
N VAL A 321 7.19 -11.64 2.59
CA VAL A 321 6.21 -12.71 2.47
C VAL A 321 5.72 -13.14 3.85
N ILE A 322 4.45 -13.48 3.97
CA ILE A 322 3.87 -14.08 5.18
C ILE A 322 4.11 -15.60 5.14
N THR A 323 4.71 -16.17 6.20
CA THR A 323 5.05 -17.60 6.23
C THR A 323 4.24 -18.41 7.24
N LYS A 324 3.38 -17.76 8.03
CA LYS A 324 2.69 -18.41 9.16
C LYS A 324 1.67 -19.49 8.76
N ASN A 325 1.12 -19.42 7.53
CA ASN A 325 0.15 -20.39 7.01
C ASN A 325 0.80 -21.43 6.09
N LEU A 326 2.09 -21.31 5.81
CA LEU A 326 2.84 -22.26 5.02
C LEU A 326 3.17 -23.49 5.85
N ASN A 327 3.09 -24.67 5.24
CA ASN A 327 3.63 -25.88 5.85
C ASN A 327 5.18 -25.86 5.88
N ASP A 328 5.81 -26.81 6.56
CA ASP A 328 7.27 -26.82 6.77
C ASP A 328 8.06 -26.89 5.47
N ASP A 329 7.62 -27.66 4.47
CA ASP A 329 8.29 -27.77 3.17
C ASP A 329 8.16 -26.48 2.33
N GLU A 330 6.97 -25.91 2.29
CA GLU A 330 6.72 -24.61 1.66
C GLU A 330 7.58 -23.50 2.29
N LYS A 331 7.57 -23.42 3.63
CA LYS A 331 8.34 -22.43 4.39
C LYS A 331 9.84 -22.59 4.15
N LYS A 332 10.37 -23.81 4.23
CA LYS A 332 11.79 -24.09 3.96
C LYS A 332 12.20 -23.65 2.56
N SER A 333 11.36 -23.92 1.56
CA SER A 333 11.61 -23.56 0.15
C SER A 333 11.60 -22.04 -0.04
N VAL A 334 10.65 -21.35 0.57
CA VAL A 334 10.52 -19.88 0.54
C VAL A 334 11.71 -19.22 1.24
N ASP A 335 12.10 -19.68 2.43
CA ASP A 335 13.23 -19.11 3.19
C ASP A 335 14.57 -19.30 2.46
N ALA A 336 14.78 -20.47 1.82
CA ALA A 336 15.95 -20.72 0.98
C ALA A 336 16.00 -19.79 -0.23
N ALA A 337 14.88 -19.60 -0.93
CA ALA A 337 14.78 -18.68 -2.05
C ALA A 337 15.03 -17.22 -1.62
N LYS A 338 14.45 -16.80 -0.50
CA LYS A 338 14.65 -15.46 0.08
C LYS A 338 16.14 -15.19 0.35
N SER A 339 16.84 -16.13 0.97
CA SER A 339 18.25 -15.99 1.24
C SER A 339 19.07 -15.84 -0.04
N LYS A 340 18.79 -16.63 -1.08
CA LYS A 340 19.47 -16.56 -2.38
C LYS A 340 19.21 -15.21 -3.09
N ILE A 341 18.00 -14.65 -3.01
CA ILE A 341 17.70 -13.33 -3.59
C ILE A 341 18.47 -12.23 -2.84
N ILE A 342 18.45 -12.25 -1.50
CA ILE A 342 19.17 -11.26 -0.67
C ILE A 342 20.69 -11.30 -0.93
N ASN A 343 21.25 -12.49 -1.11
CA ASN A 343 22.68 -12.67 -1.39
C ASN A 343 23.06 -12.35 -2.86
N GLY A 344 22.06 -12.20 -3.75
CA GLY A 344 22.27 -11.92 -5.17
C GLY A 344 22.49 -13.16 -6.05
N ASP A 345 22.34 -14.36 -5.49
CA ASP A 345 22.45 -15.65 -6.22
C ASP A 345 21.27 -15.83 -7.19
N ILE A 346 20.10 -15.27 -6.86
CA ILE A 346 18.95 -15.22 -7.73
C ILE A 346 18.64 -13.75 -8.07
N LYS A 347 18.69 -13.44 -9.37
CA LYS A 347 18.22 -12.17 -9.92
C LYS A 347 16.82 -12.38 -10.48
N VAL A 348 15.82 -11.86 -9.77
CA VAL A 348 14.43 -12.00 -10.18
C VAL A 348 14.12 -11.06 -11.35
N PRO A 349 13.51 -11.56 -12.45
CA PRO A 349 13.12 -10.69 -13.55
C PRO A 349 11.94 -9.79 -13.15
N ALA A 350 11.98 -8.53 -13.59
CA ALA A 350 10.89 -7.57 -13.39
C ALA A 350 9.95 -7.46 -14.62
N THR A 351 10.22 -8.22 -15.66
CA THR A 351 9.39 -8.27 -16.88
C THR A 351 8.94 -9.71 -17.10
N PRO A 352 7.64 -9.96 -17.34
CA PRO A 352 7.12 -11.31 -17.55
C PRO A 352 7.74 -12.00 -18.78
N THR A 353 7.88 -13.31 -18.70
CA THR A 353 8.15 -14.14 -19.88
C THR A 353 6.86 -14.26 -20.70
N LYS A 354 7.00 -14.18 -22.05
CA LYS A 354 5.89 -14.39 -22.97
C LYS A 354 5.40 -15.82 -22.96
#